data_dcd019173b28c00c7b34dcb8319dbf96
#
_entry.id   dcd019173b28c00c7b34dcb8319dbf96
#
_cell.length_a   1.000
_cell.length_b   1.000
_cell.length_c   1.000
_cell.angle_alpha   90.00
_cell.angle_beta   90.00
_cell.angle_gamma   90.00
#
_symmetry.space_group_name_H-M   'P 1'
#
loop_
_entity.id
_entity.type
_entity.pdbx_description
1 polymer ?
#
loop_
_entity_poly.entity_id
_entity_poly.type
_entity_poly.pdbx_seq_one_letter_code
_entity_poly.pdbx_strand_id
1 'polypeptide(L)'
;FLQSQLSDLEREIFMVIFLDNKNRVLKHTRLFSGTLSHVEVHPREIVREAIKVNAAGVILAHNHPSGCAEPSRADKAITERIIKCCQFMDIRVLDHLIIGRGEYISFAERGWI
;
A
#
# COMPACT_ATOMS: atom_id res chain seq x y z
N PHE A 1 6.61 -8.31 9.56
CA PHE A 1 7.33 -8.06 8.29
C PHE A 1 7.37 -6.58 7.91
N LEU A 2 6.20 -5.94 7.78
CA LEU A 2 6.15 -4.54 7.36
C LEU A 2 6.81 -3.58 8.36
N GLN A 3 6.70 -3.84 9.66
CA GLN A 3 7.38 -3.03 10.65
C GLN A 3 8.89 -3.03 10.44
N SER A 4 9.48 -4.19 10.21
CA SER A 4 10.93 -4.27 9.98
C SER A 4 11.34 -3.64 8.64
N GLN A 5 10.43 -3.62 7.66
CA GLN A 5 10.70 -3.05 6.35
C GLN A 5 10.55 -1.52 6.32
N LEU A 6 9.62 -0.97 7.09
CA LEU A 6 9.17 0.40 6.91
C LEU A 6 9.30 1.31 8.14
N SER A 7 9.33 0.77 9.37
CA SER A 7 9.17 1.61 10.56
C SER A 7 10.27 2.65 10.79
N ASP A 8 11.51 2.35 10.41
CA ASP A 8 12.66 3.22 10.69
C ASP A 8 13.18 3.99 9.48
N LEU A 9 12.41 4.03 8.40
CA LEU A 9 12.83 4.73 7.20
C LEU A 9 12.62 6.23 7.34
N GLU A 10 13.60 7.01 6.88
CA GLU A 10 13.55 8.47 6.92
C GLU A 10 12.74 9.07 5.78
N ARG A 11 12.48 8.29 4.72
CA ARG A 11 11.68 8.71 3.58
C ARG A 11 10.36 7.99 3.59
N GLU A 12 9.37 8.62 2.98
CA GLU A 12 8.11 7.95 2.72
C GLU A 12 8.30 6.95 1.57
N ILE A 13 7.98 5.68 1.82
CA ILE A 13 8.07 4.59 0.87
C ILE A 13 6.68 3.97 0.74
N PHE A 14 6.26 3.72 -0.49
CA PHE A 14 5.01 3.03 -0.76
C PHE A 14 5.32 1.64 -1.31
N MET A 15 4.92 0.62 -0.56
CA MET A 15 5.16 -0.78 -0.89
C MET A 15 3.85 -1.44 -1.31
N VAL A 16 3.94 -2.38 -2.25
CA VAL A 16 2.81 -3.20 -2.65
C VAL A 16 3.20 -4.67 -2.52
N ILE A 17 2.31 -5.46 -1.93
CA ILE A 17 2.43 -6.90 -1.82
C ILE A 17 1.40 -7.50 -2.76
N PHE A 18 1.86 -8.31 -3.72
CA PHE A 18 1.02 -8.93 -4.74
C PHE A 18 0.69 -10.35 -4.35
N LEU A 19 -0.59 -10.71 -4.43
CA LEU A 19 -1.11 -11.98 -3.94
C LEU A 19 -1.82 -12.76 -5.05
N ASP A 20 -1.76 -14.10 -4.96
CA ASP A 20 -2.56 -14.97 -5.84
C ASP A 20 -3.99 -15.13 -5.29
N ASN A 21 -4.79 -15.98 -5.96
CA ASN A 21 -6.18 -16.24 -5.55
C ASN A 21 -6.33 -16.86 -4.17
N LYS A 22 -5.27 -17.46 -3.64
CA LYS A 22 -5.27 -18.06 -2.31
C LYS A 22 -4.57 -17.16 -1.28
N ASN A 23 -4.39 -15.90 -1.63
CA ASN A 23 -3.72 -14.91 -0.80
C ASN A 23 -2.28 -15.27 -0.44
N ARG A 24 -1.60 -16.00 -1.33
CA ARG A 24 -0.17 -16.29 -1.19
C ARG A 24 0.63 -15.17 -1.84
N VAL A 25 1.74 -14.80 -1.22
CA VAL A 25 2.59 -13.73 -1.73
C VAL A 25 3.31 -14.17 -3.01
N LEU A 26 3.06 -13.44 -4.10
CA LEU A 26 3.77 -13.63 -5.36
C LEU A 26 5.01 -12.76 -5.43
N LYS A 27 4.91 -11.53 -4.92
CA LYS A 27 5.97 -10.54 -5.00
C LYS A 27 5.65 -9.41 -4.02
N HIS A 28 6.67 -8.78 -3.48
CA HIS A 28 6.52 -7.49 -2.80
C HIS A 28 7.58 -6.54 -3.35
N THR A 29 7.24 -5.26 -3.43
CA THR A 29 8.16 -4.28 -4.00
C THR A 29 7.88 -2.90 -3.42
N ARG A 30 8.94 -2.11 -3.26
CA ARG A 30 8.87 -0.69 -2.96
C ARG A 30 8.66 0.03 -4.28
N LEU A 31 7.41 0.28 -4.60
CA LEU A 31 7.03 0.76 -5.93
C LEU A 31 7.27 2.26 -6.10
N PHE A 32 7.05 3.02 -5.04
CA PHE A 32 7.22 4.46 -5.07
C PHE A 32 8.02 4.91 -3.86
N SER A 33 8.82 5.96 -4.05
CA SER A 33 9.52 6.62 -2.95
C SER A 33 9.39 8.13 -3.12
N GLY A 34 9.36 8.84 -2.01
CA GLY A 34 9.17 10.26 -2.02
C GLY A 34 10.10 10.99 -1.07
N THR A 35 9.71 12.20 -0.71
CA THR A 35 10.42 13.02 0.26
C THR A 35 10.04 12.60 1.69
N LEU A 36 10.46 13.37 2.69
CA LEU A 36 10.11 13.11 4.08
C LEU A 36 8.62 13.16 4.38
N SER A 37 7.85 13.90 3.59
CA SER A 37 6.44 14.16 3.88
C SER A 37 5.48 13.73 2.76
N HIS A 38 6.00 13.26 1.64
CA HIS A 38 5.14 13.01 0.49
C HIS A 38 5.72 11.96 -0.45
N VAL A 39 4.87 11.05 -0.90
CA VAL A 39 5.18 10.12 -1.98
C VAL A 39 4.08 10.25 -3.03
N GLU A 40 4.50 10.31 -4.30
CA GLU A 40 3.56 10.34 -5.41
C GLU A 40 3.30 8.92 -5.89
N VAL A 41 2.02 8.52 -5.87
CA VAL A 41 1.59 7.17 -6.20
C VAL A 41 0.74 7.21 -7.46
N HIS A 42 1.07 6.35 -8.41
CA HIS A 42 0.34 6.22 -9.66
C HIS A 42 -0.37 4.86 -9.72
N PRO A 43 -1.70 4.83 -9.60
CA PRO A 43 -2.45 3.57 -9.62
C PRO A 43 -2.16 2.69 -10.83
N ARG A 44 -1.93 3.31 -12.01
CA ARG A 44 -1.60 2.54 -13.22
C ARG A 44 -0.35 1.66 -13.07
N GLU A 45 0.63 2.11 -12.29
CA GLU A 45 1.85 1.34 -12.07
C GLU A 45 1.57 0.12 -11.19
N ILE A 46 0.67 0.27 -10.22
CA ILE A 46 0.26 -0.86 -9.37
C ILE A 46 -0.44 -1.91 -10.22
N VAL A 47 -1.39 -1.48 -11.07
CA VAL A 47 -2.13 -2.38 -11.96
C VAL A 47 -1.17 -3.09 -12.93
N ARG A 48 -0.25 -2.33 -13.51
CA ARG A 48 0.73 -2.88 -14.46
C ARG A 48 1.57 -3.98 -13.81
N GLU A 49 2.10 -3.75 -12.60
CA GLU A 49 2.89 -4.74 -11.89
C GLU A 49 2.04 -5.94 -11.48
N ALA A 50 0.81 -5.71 -11.08
CA ALA A 50 -0.12 -6.80 -10.74
C ALA A 50 -0.38 -7.71 -11.94
N ILE A 51 -0.59 -7.12 -13.12
CA ILE A 51 -0.81 -7.88 -14.35
C ILE A 51 0.44 -8.70 -14.71
N LYS A 52 1.63 -8.13 -14.58
CA LYS A 52 2.88 -8.83 -14.88
C LYS A 52 3.06 -10.11 -14.07
N VAL A 53 2.66 -10.10 -12.81
CA VAL A 53 2.79 -11.27 -11.94
C VAL A 53 1.51 -12.09 -11.83
N ASN A 54 0.49 -11.69 -12.57
CA ASN A 54 -0.82 -12.34 -12.57
C ASN A 54 -1.44 -12.37 -11.17
N ALA A 55 -1.36 -11.24 -10.48
CA ALA A 55 -1.91 -11.14 -9.13
C ALA A 55 -3.43 -11.04 -9.16
N ALA A 56 -4.07 -11.65 -8.16
CA ALA A 56 -5.52 -11.55 -7.95
C ALA A 56 -5.86 -10.52 -6.87
N GLY A 57 -4.89 -10.14 -6.06
CA GLY A 57 -5.07 -9.14 -5.01
C GLY A 57 -3.78 -8.44 -4.64
N VAL A 58 -3.91 -7.35 -3.92
CA VAL A 58 -2.78 -6.58 -3.42
C VAL A 58 -3.04 -6.11 -2.00
N ILE A 59 -1.96 -5.95 -1.25
CA ILE A 59 -1.96 -5.24 0.01
C ILE A 59 -1.04 -4.03 -0.17
N LEU A 60 -1.55 -2.86 0.19
CA LEU A 60 -0.79 -1.61 0.11
C LEU A 60 -0.19 -1.31 1.48
N ALA A 61 1.00 -0.75 1.51
CA ALA A 61 1.62 -0.33 2.75
C ALA A 61 2.50 0.88 2.51
N HIS A 62 2.47 1.84 3.43
CA HIS A 62 3.44 2.91 3.40
C HIS A 62 3.75 3.36 4.82
N ASN A 63 4.88 4.03 4.98
CA ASN A 63 5.31 4.53 6.26
C ASN A 63 5.07 6.05 6.35
N HIS A 64 4.86 6.51 7.58
CA HIS A 64 4.89 7.93 7.88
C HIS A 64 6.18 8.22 8.67
N PRO A 65 7.17 8.90 8.06
CA PRO A 65 8.45 9.16 8.75
C PRO A 65 8.31 9.94 10.05
N SER A 66 7.22 10.69 10.23
CA SER A 66 6.94 11.38 11.49
C SER A 66 6.77 10.42 12.67
N GLY A 67 6.48 9.13 12.40
CA GLY A 67 6.21 8.14 13.42
C GLY A 67 4.75 7.97 13.77
N CYS A 68 3.89 8.91 13.40
CA CYS A 68 2.45 8.83 13.64
C CYS A 68 1.77 8.16 12.44
N ALA A 69 1.09 7.03 12.67
CA ALA A 69 0.47 6.25 11.61
C ALA A 69 -0.90 6.79 11.15
N GLU A 70 -1.42 7.83 11.76
CA GLU A 70 -2.76 8.34 11.42
C GLU A 70 -2.85 8.75 9.95
N PRO A 71 -3.86 8.24 9.19
CA PRO A 71 -3.97 8.53 7.77
C PRO A 71 -4.33 9.99 7.50
N SER A 72 -3.72 10.54 6.44
CA SER A 72 -4.10 11.85 5.93
C SER A 72 -5.29 11.74 4.97
N ARG A 73 -5.86 12.88 4.59
CA ARG A 73 -6.89 12.92 3.55
C ARG A 73 -6.33 12.42 2.22
N ALA A 74 -5.09 12.77 1.93
CA ALA A 74 -4.43 12.31 0.71
C ALA A 74 -4.25 10.80 0.71
N ASP A 75 -3.93 10.20 1.85
CA ASP A 75 -3.84 8.74 1.98
C ASP A 75 -5.16 8.07 1.64
N LYS A 76 -6.26 8.60 2.16
CA LYS A 76 -7.59 8.06 1.88
C LYS A 76 -7.99 8.23 0.43
N ALA A 77 -7.71 9.40 -0.15
CA ALA A 77 -8.05 9.68 -1.54
C ALA A 77 -7.30 8.79 -2.52
N ILE A 78 -6.00 8.60 -2.31
CA ILE A 78 -5.22 7.74 -3.20
C ILE A 78 -5.63 6.28 -3.06
N THR A 79 -5.98 5.85 -1.85
CA THR A 79 -6.46 4.49 -1.64
C THR A 79 -7.76 4.22 -2.40
N GLU A 80 -8.70 5.15 -2.37
CA GLU A 80 -9.94 5.02 -3.14
C GLU A 80 -9.69 4.93 -4.65
N ARG A 81 -8.77 5.73 -5.16
CA ARG A 81 -8.39 5.67 -6.58
C ARG A 81 -7.78 4.33 -6.94
N ILE A 82 -6.90 3.81 -6.10
CA ILE A 82 -6.26 2.51 -6.32
C ILE A 82 -7.32 1.41 -6.33
N ILE A 83 -8.25 1.44 -5.37
CA ILE A 83 -9.33 0.45 -5.29
C ILE A 83 -10.14 0.44 -6.58
N LYS A 84 -10.56 1.61 -7.05
CA LYS A 84 -11.34 1.70 -8.28
C LYS A 84 -10.59 1.19 -9.51
N CYS A 85 -9.33 1.56 -9.65
CA CYS A 85 -8.51 1.09 -10.77
C CYS A 85 -8.32 -0.42 -10.73
N CYS A 86 -8.08 -0.99 -9.56
CA CYS A 86 -7.90 -2.42 -9.39
C CYS A 86 -9.19 -3.19 -9.64
N GLN A 87 -10.33 -2.65 -9.22
CA GLN A 87 -11.64 -3.28 -9.45
C GLN A 87 -11.93 -3.51 -10.92
N PHE A 88 -11.60 -2.55 -11.77
CA PHE A 88 -11.81 -2.67 -13.21
C PHE A 88 -10.99 -3.81 -13.81
N MET A 89 -9.92 -4.22 -13.15
CA MET A 89 -9.02 -5.26 -13.62
C MET A 89 -9.15 -6.56 -12.82
N ASP A 90 -10.23 -6.68 -12.04
CA ASP A 90 -10.50 -7.85 -11.19
C ASP A 90 -9.37 -8.13 -10.20
N ILE A 91 -8.73 -7.08 -9.70
CA ILE A 91 -7.69 -7.16 -8.68
C ILE A 91 -8.27 -6.60 -7.39
N ARG A 92 -8.24 -7.39 -6.31
CA ARG A 92 -8.79 -6.97 -5.02
C ARG A 92 -7.73 -6.23 -4.21
N VAL A 93 -8.11 -5.10 -3.64
CA VAL A 93 -7.28 -4.44 -2.63
C VAL A 93 -7.74 -4.93 -1.27
N LEU A 94 -6.93 -5.75 -0.61
CA LEU A 94 -7.30 -6.39 0.65
C LEU A 94 -7.11 -5.48 1.85
N ASP A 95 -6.09 -4.65 1.83
CA ASP A 95 -5.83 -3.72 2.92
C ASP A 95 -4.87 -2.62 2.47
N HIS A 96 -4.81 -1.56 3.26
CA HIS A 96 -3.79 -0.53 3.18
C HIS A 96 -3.30 -0.29 4.61
N LEU A 97 -2.03 -0.59 4.85
CA LEU A 97 -1.40 -0.48 6.15
C LEU A 97 -0.50 0.75 6.19
N ILE A 98 -0.69 1.61 7.17
CA ILE A 98 0.19 2.75 7.40
C ILE A 98 1.05 2.42 8.60
N ILE A 99 2.37 2.50 8.41
CA ILE A 99 3.35 2.12 9.41
C ILE A 99 3.94 3.36 10.05
N GLY A 100 3.76 3.49 11.34
CA GLY A 100 4.42 4.51 12.16
C GLY A 100 5.53 3.89 12.99
N ARG A 101 5.97 4.61 14.00
CA ARG A 101 7.00 4.13 14.91
C ARG A 101 6.33 3.36 16.02
N GLY A 102 6.47 2.03 16.00
CA GLY A 102 5.86 1.15 16.99
C GLY A 102 4.35 1.03 16.89
N GLU A 103 3.74 1.50 15.81
CA GLU A 103 2.31 1.41 15.59
C GLU A 103 1.98 1.21 14.12
N TYR A 104 0.78 0.75 13.83
CA TYR A 104 0.27 0.69 12.46
C TYR A 104 -1.23 0.91 12.45
N ILE A 105 -1.75 1.32 11.29
CA ILE A 105 -3.18 1.48 11.06
C ILE A 105 -3.56 0.67 9.85
N SER A 106 -4.65 -0.10 9.98
CA SER A 106 -5.22 -0.90 8.90
C SER A 106 -6.53 -0.28 8.43
N PHE A 107 -6.63 0.02 7.15
CA PHE A 107 -7.86 0.53 6.56
C PHE A 107 -8.98 -0.50 6.63
N ALA A 108 -8.65 -1.79 6.45
CA ALA A 108 -9.64 -2.86 6.55
C ALA A 108 -10.21 -2.97 7.97
N GLU A 109 -9.35 -2.88 9.00
CA GLU A 109 -9.81 -2.91 10.39
C GLU A 109 -10.70 -1.73 10.73
N ARG A 110 -10.51 -0.58 10.08
CA ARG A 110 -11.34 0.60 10.27
C ARG A 110 -12.59 0.62 9.39
N GLY A 111 -12.78 -0.40 8.56
CA GLY A 111 -13.95 -0.48 7.70
C GLY A 111 -13.88 0.42 6.46
N TRP A 112 -12.70 0.87 6.07
CA TRP A 112 -12.53 1.74 4.89
C TRP A 112 -12.21 0.95 3.61
N ILE A 113 -12.00 -0.33 3.75
CA ILE A 113 -11.84 -1.26 2.64
C ILE A 113 -12.75 -2.45 2.84
#